data_da4777515422f4e4122f9b90020d345a
#
_entry.id   da4777515422f4e4122f9b90020d345a
#
_cell.length_a   1.000
_cell.length_b   1.000
_cell.length_c   1.000
_cell.angle_alpha   90.00
_cell.angle_beta   90.00
_cell.angle_gamma   90.00
#
_symmetry.space_group_name_H-M   'P 1'
#
loop_
_entity.id
_entity.type
_entity.pdbx_description
1 polymer ?
#
loop_
_entity_poly.entity_id
_entity_poly.type
_entity_poly.pdbx_seq_one_letter_code
_entity_poly.pdbx_strand_id
1 'polypeptide(L)'
;MKHPISTVALSLAATLAMSFARPALADEAPLQLQTYRADAGSFHVASVLVSGKTDAVLIDAQFTRADAHRLVADVLASGKRLRLVYVSQGDPDYYFGLEVIHQAFPEARIVASRATAAHIRASLPEKLKVWGPKLGANGPSKPIVPQVLKGDRIELEGQSLQVVGLDGPGGFYSFVWIPSIKAIVGGVRVFGDMHLWTSDSATPAERQCWAQDLRRIEALAPTTVVPGHAKPGAAEDLSAVRFSLGYLEAYGEALSTAADSTALINAMKRRYPQAAGDDVLALGAKVNKGEMRWDAVTVCR
;
A
#
# COMPACT_ATOMS: atom_id res chain seq x y z
N MET A 1 47.46 -84.80 -25.66
CA MET A 1 46.23 -84.29 -25.16
C MET A 1 46.52 -82.86 -24.67
N LYS A 2 46.07 -81.84 -25.43
CA LYS A 2 46.36 -80.41 -25.15
C LYS A 2 45.07 -79.73 -24.77
N HIS A 3 45.00 -79.18 -23.57
CA HIS A 3 43.85 -78.33 -23.14
C HIS A 3 44.10 -76.86 -23.49
N PRO A 4 43.15 -76.15 -24.01
CA PRO A 4 43.25 -74.68 -24.19
C PRO A 4 42.85 -73.91 -22.94
N ILE A 5 43.65 -72.93 -22.62
CA ILE A 5 43.42 -71.95 -21.56
C ILE A 5 42.52 -70.85 -22.13
N SER A 6 41.34 -70.66 -21.56
CA SER A 6 40.44 -69.57 -21.89
C SER A 6 40.76 -68.33 -21.04
N THR A 7 41.16 -67.28 -21.73
CA THR A 7 41.44 -65.98 -21.14
C THR A 7 40.08 -65.17 -21.03
N VAL A 8 39.64 -64.89 -19.83
CA VAL A 8 38.47 -63.99 -19.57
C VAL A 8 38.98 -62.55 -19.53
N ALA A 9 38.57 -61.75 -20.48
CA ALA A 9 38.83 -60.32 -20.50
C ALA A 9 37.75 -59.59 -19.62
N LEU A 10 38.22 -58.98 -18.56
CA LEU A 10 37.38 -58.17 -17.66
C LEU A 10 37.30 -56.71 -18.19
N SER A 11 36.19 -56.33 -18.79
CA SER A 11 35.95 -54.93 -19.26
C SER A 11 35.51 -54.07 -18.09
N LEU A 12 36.33 -53.12 -17.68
CA LEU A 12 36.04 -52.09 -16.65
C LEU A 12 35.32 -50.97 -17.34
N ALA A 13 34.00 -50.86 -17.15
CA ALA A 13 33.19 -49.71 -17.58
C ALA A 13 33.30 -48.59 -16.53
N ALA A 14 34.07 -47.55 -16.85
CA ALA A 14 34.14 -46.33 -16.04
C ALA A 14 32.91 -45.47 -16.33
N THR A 15 31.93 -45.43 -15.41
CA THR A 15 30.81 -44.50 -15.43
C THR A 15 31.27 -43.12 -14.98
N LEU A 16 31.35 -42.17 -15.92
CA LEU A 16 31.64 -40.77 -15.67
C LEU A 16 30.36 -40.11 -15.11
N ALA A 17 30.26 -39.95 -13.80
CA ALA A 17 29.20 -39.21 -13.16
C ALA A 17 29.42 -37.71 -13.42
N MET A 18 28.70 -37.14 -14.39
CA MET A 18 28.60 -35.67 -14.56
C MET A 18 27.78 -35.09 -13.41
N SER A 19 28.46 -34.54 -12.43
CA SER A 19 27.83 -33.69 -11.40
C SER A 19 27.42 -32.40 -12.06
N PHE A 20 26.12 -32.24 -12.35
CA PHE A 20 25.55 -30.96 -12.66
C PHE A 20 25.57 -30.13 -11.39
N ALA A 21 26.53 -29.23 -11.24
CA ALA A 21 26.51 -28.19 -10.23
C ALA A 21 25.28 -27.33 -10.53
N ARG A 22 24.27 -27.41 -9.67
CA ARG A 22 23.19 -26.40 -9.63
C ARG A 22 23.88 -25.06 -9.40
N PRO A 23 23.59 -24.01 -10.23
CA PRO A 23 24.03 -22.66 -9.88
C PRO A 23 23.47 -22.36 -8.48
N ALA A 24 24.35 -22.05 -7.53
CA ALA A 24 23.95 -21.51 -6.25
C ALA A 24 23.11 -20.26 -6.57
N LEU A 25 21.83 -20.27 -6.17
CA LEU A 25 21.03 -19.06 -6.16
C LEU A 25 21.84 -18.07 -5.31
N ALA A 26 22.34 -17.01 -5.93
CA ALA A 26 22.99 -15.94 -5.21
C ALA A 26 22.01 -15.52 -4.11
N ASP A 27 22.49 -15.52 -2.86
CA ASP A 27 21.69 -15.10 -1.71
C ASP A 27 21.33 -13.62 -1.96
N GLU A 28 20.11 -13.39 -2.46
CA GLU A 28 19.63 -12.04 -2.76
C GLU A 28 19.52 -11.31 -1.44
N ALA A 29 20.21 -10.17 -1.32
CA ALA A 29 20.11 -9.34 -0.11
C ALA A 29 18.64 -8.98 0.14
N PRO A 30 18.17 -9.05 1.39
CA PRO A 30 16.79 -8.74 1.71
C PRO A 30 16.46 -7.29 1.33
N LEU A 31 15.26 -7.09 0.77
CA LEU A 31 14.74 -5.74 0.51
C LEU A 31 14.61 -4.96 1.81
N GLN A 32 14.88 -3.67 1.75
CA GLN A 32 14.78 -2.76 2.88
C GLN A 32 13.59 -1.82 2.70
N LEU A 33 12.95 -1.46 3.80
CA LEU A 33 11.85 -0.50 3.82
C LEU A 33 12.30 0.76 4.53
N GLN A 34 11.99 1.91 3.93
CA GLN A 34 12.09 3.21 4.58
C GLN A 34 10.72 3.89 4.46
N THR A 35 10.05 4.08 5.60
CA THR A 35 8.75 4.74 5.67
C THR A 35 8.93 6.24 5.87
N TYR A 36 8.34 7.04 4.99
CA TYR A 36 8.08 8.45 5.23
C TYR A 36 6.62 8.61 5.66
N ARG A 37 6.37 9.28 6.78
CA ARG A 37 5.04 9.58 7.28
C ARG A 37 4.87 11.08 7.42
N ALA A 38 3.86 11.61 6.73
CA ALA A 38 3.52 13.03 6.79
C ALA A 38 2.95 13.42 8.17
N ASP A 39 2.85 14.70 8.41
CA ASP A 39 2.20 15.25 9.60
C ASP A 39 0.66 15.25 9.47
N ALA A 40 -0.02 15.80 10.47
CA ALA A 40 -1.48 15.89 10.50
C ALA A 40 -2.07 16.70 9.34
N GLY A 41 -1.34 17.68 8.80
CA GLY A 41 -1.77 18.49 7.67
C GLY A 41 -1.89 17.70 6.36
N SER A 42 -1.23 16.53 6.29
CA SER A 42 -1.35 15.54 5.22
C SER A 42 -1.92 14.21 5.73
N PHE A 43 -2.81 14.24 6.71
CA PHE A 43 -3.54 13.08 7.26
C PHE A 43 -2.63 11.95 7.77
N HIS A 44 -1.39 12.24 8.12
CA HIS A 44 -0.40 11.24 8.50
C HIS A 44 -0.24 10.11 7.46
N VAL A 45 -0.40 10.43 6.17
CA VAL A 45 -0.27 9.45 5.08
C VAL A 45 1.17 8.94 4.99
N ALA A 46 1.31 7.65 4.71
CA ALA A 46 2.61 7.01 4.53
C ALA A 46 2.98 6.87 3.05
N SER A 47 4.27 7.04 2.75
CA SER A 47 4.92 6.53 1.54
C SER A 47 6.08 5.63 1.93
N VAL A 48 6.35 4.60 1.13
CA VAL A 48 7.39 3.62 1.47
C VAL A 48 8.38 3.46 0.31
N LEU A 49 9.66 3.72 0.59
CA LEU A 49 10.75 3.40 -0.33
C LEU A 49 11.17 1.95 -0.07
N VAL A 50 10.95 1.08 -1.05
CA VAL A 50 11.40 -0.31 -1.06
C VAL A 50 12.70 -0.38 -1.84
N SER A 51 13.79 -0.74 -1.18
CA SER A 51 15.13 -0.70 -1.74
C SER A 51 15.77 -2.08 -1.81
N GLY A 52 16.33 -2.40 -2.98
CA GLY A 52 17.28 -3.50 -3.16
C GLY A 52 18.74 -3.02 -3.00
N LYS A 53 19.66 -3.72 -3.65
CA LYS A 53 21.09 -3.39 -3.60
C LYS A 53 21.42 -2.10 -4.36
N THR A 54 20.78 -1.87 -5.51
CA THR A 54 21.07 -0.75 -6.44
C THR A 54 19.83 0.04 -6.83
N ASP A 55 18.68 -0.61 -6.92
CA ASP A 55 17.43 -0.05 -7.39
C ASP A 55 16.41 0.08 -6.26
N ALA A 56 15.41 0.96 -6.47
CA ALA A 56 14.32 1.15 -5.54
C ALA A 56 12.97 1.34 -6.26
N VAL A 57 11.90 1.03 -5.53
CA VAL A 57 10.51 1.31 -5.88
C VAL A 57 9.91 2.18 -4.79
N LEU A 58 9.25 3.28 -5.16
CA LEU A 58 8.50 4.10 -4.23
C LEU A 58 7.03 3.71 -4.28
N ILE A 59 6.43 3.50 -3.12
CA ILE A 59 5.00 3.25 -2.96
C ILE A 59 4.36 4.52 -2.42
N ASP A 60 3.46 5.11 -3.21
CA ASP A 60 2.75 6.35 -2.98
C ASP A 60 3.62 7.61 -2.92
N ALA A 61 3.06 8.79 -3.23
CA ALA A 61 3.82 9.99 -3.55
C ALA A 61 3.43 11.22 -2.73
N GLN A 62 2.65 11.06 -1.65
CA GLN A 62 2.26 12.11 -0.74
C GLN A 62 1.24 13.14 -1.28
N PHE A 63 0.69 13.92 -0.35
CA PHE A 63 -0.35 14.92 -0.59
C PHE A 63 0.20 16.26 -1.06
N THR A 64 1.27 16.72 -0.43
CA THR A 64 1.80 18.05 -0.66
C THR A 64 3.11 18.02 -1.42
N ARG A 65 3.41 19.13 -2.14
CA ARG A 65 4.71 19.30 -2.79
C ARG A 65 5.85 19.27 -1.77
N ALA A 66 5.65 19.86 -0.58
CA ALA A 66 6.64 19.85 0.48
C ALA A 66 6.99 18.43 0.95
N ASP A 67 5.97 17.58 1.16
CA ASP A 67 6.20 16.18 1.53
C ASP A 67 6.84 15.38 0.40
N ALA A 68 6.43 15.63 -0.85
CA ALA A 68 7.05 15.02 -2.02
C ALA A 68 8.55 15.40 -2.17
N HIS A 69 8.94 16.65 -1.85
CA HIS A 69 10.35 17.04 -1.81
C HIS A 69 11.14 16.29 -0.73
N ARG A 70 10.52 15.97 0.42
CA ARG A 70 11.16 15.12 1.44
C ARG A 70 11.36 13.69 0.92
N LEU A 71 10.38 13.13 0.19
CA LEU A 71 10.58 11.85 -0.49
C LEU A 71 11.71 11.88 -1.52
N VAL A 72 11.84 12.97 -2.29
CA VAL A 72 12.99 13.14 -3.20
C VAL A 72 14.29 13.09 -2.43
N ALA A 73 14.39 13.80 -1.29
CA ALA A 73 15.57 13.78 -0.44
C ALA A 73 15.87 12.37 0.11
N ASP A 74 14.85 11.62 0.53
CA ASP A 74 14.99 10.24 1.02
C ASP A 74 15.51 9.30 -0.08
N VAL A 75 14.97 9.41 -1.30
CA VAL A 75 15.45 8.62 -2.44
C VAL A 75 16.90 8.95 -2.77
N LEU A 76 17.29 10.23 -2.80
CA LEU A 76 18.68 10.66 -3.04
C LEU A 76 19.61 10.17 -1.93
N ALA A 77 19.19 10.28 -0.67
CA ALA A 77 19.96 9.83 0.50
C ALA A 77 20.18 8.31 0.50
N SER A 78 19.22 7.54 -0.03
CA SER A 78 19.36 6.08 -0.16
C SER A 78 20.50 5.67 -1.12
N GLY A 79 20.91 6.55 -2.03
CA GLY A 79 21.86 6.26 -3.11
C GLY A 79 21.34 5.25 -4.13
N LYS A 80 20.04 4.93 -4.11
CA LYS A 80 19.43 3.96 -5.01
C LYS A 80 18.85 4.66 -6.25
N ARG A 81 18.78 3.91 -7.35
CA ARG A 81 18.13 4.38 -8.56
C ARG A 81 16.62 4.09 -8.47
N LEU A 82 15.79 5.13 -8.42
CA LEU A 82 14.35 4.98 -8.44
C LEU A 82 13.89 4.47 -9.83
N ARG A 83 13.32 3.26 -9.87
CA ARG A 83 12.87 2.61 -11.11
C ARG A 83 11.39 2.82 -11.38
N LEU A 84 10.62 2.89 -10.32
CA LEU A 84 9.17 2.90 -10.43
C LEU A 84 8.54 3.56 -9.19
N VAL A 85 7.46 4.29 -9.43
CA VAL A 85 6.52 4.74 -8.41
C VAL A 85 5.20 3.99 -8.62
N TYR A 86 4.74 3.28 -7.59
CA TYR A 86 3.43 2.63 -7.60
C TYR A 86 2.46 3.46 -6.75
N VAL A 87 1.32 3.84 -7.35
CA VAL A 87 0.23 4.53 -6.65
C VAL A 87 -0.82 3.51 -6.25
N SER A 88 -0.95 3.26 -4.96
CA SER A 88 -1.79 2.21 -4.41
C SER A 88 -3.26 2.59 -4.33
N GLN A 89 -3.55 3.89 -4.25
CA GLN A 89 -4.88 4.43 -3.98
C GLN A 89 -5.16 5.70 -4.81
N GLY A 90 -6.43 5.94 -5.13
CA GLY A 90 -6.86 7.07 -5.95
C GLY A 90 -7.19 8.36 -5.17
N ASP A 91 -6.86 8.48 -3.88
CA ASP A 91 -7.04 9.70 -3.11
C ASP A 91 -5.84 10.64 -3.23
N PRO A 92 -6.05 11.97 -3.14
CA PRO A 92 -5.02 12.98 -3.43
C PRO A 92 -3.73 12.83 -2.64
N ASP A 93 -3.83 12.38 -1.41
CA ASP A 93 -2.71 12.20 -0.49
C ASP A 93 -1.78 11.03 -0.88
N TYR A 94 -2.18 10.20 -1.85
CA TYR A 94 -1.35 9.15 -2.41
C TYR A 94 -0.63 9.55 -3.71
N TYR A 95 -1.08 10.63 -4.41
CA TYR A 95 -0.55 10.91 -5.74
C TYR A 95 -0.33 12.39 -6.11
N PHE A 96 -0.77 13.37 -5.32
CA PHE A 96 -0.58 14.78 -5.67
C PHE A 96 0.89 15.18 -5.74
N GLY A 97 1.76 14.52 -5.00
CA GLY A 97 3.21 14.75 -5.05
C GLY A 97 3.95 14.20 -6.28
N LEU A 98 3.26 13.45 -7.16
CA LEU A 98 3.89 12.80 -8.33
C LEU A 98 4.63 13.76 -9.25
N GLU A 99 4.15 14.99 -9.41
CA GLU A 99 4.83 16.02 -10.22
C GLU A 99 6.27 16.27 -9.74
N VAL A 100 6.45 16.40 -8.44
CA VAL A 100 7.76 16.65 -7.81
C VAL A 100 8.69 15.44 -7.99
N ILE A 101 8.15 14.23 -7.74
CA ILE A 101 8.91 12.99 -7.93
C ILE A 101 9.35 12.82 -9.39
N HIS A 102 8.45 13.07 -10.34
CA HIS A 102 8.76 12.94 -11.77
C HIS A 102 9.81 13.97 -12.25
N GLN A 103 9.75 15.20 -11.73
CA GLN A 103 10.75 16.22 -12.03
C GLN A 103 12.14 15.82 -11.56
N ALA A 104 12.25 15.19 -10.40
CA ALA A 104 13.52 14.73 -9.84
C ALA A 104 14.01 13.42 -10.48
N PHE A 105 13.09 12.52 -10.84
CA PHE A 105 13.40 11.19 -11.39
C PHE A 105 12.60 10.91 -12.66
N PRO A 106 12.88 11.57 -13.79
CA PRO A 106 12.09 11.49 -15.02
C PRO A 106 12.08 10.08 -15.64
N GLU A 107 13.11 9.28 -15.37
CA GLU A 107 13.22 7.90 -15.86
C GLU A 107 12.38 6.89 -15.05
N ALA A 108 11.90 7.27 -13.87
CA ALA A 108 11.08 6.40 -13.03
C ALA A 108 9.67 6.27 -13.64
N ARG A 109 9.23 5.04 -13.84
CA ARG A 109 7.87 4.77 -14.35
C ARG A 109 6.86 5.04 -13.24
N ILE A 110 5.79 5.77 -13.54
CA ILE A 110 4.68 6.04 -12.61
C ILE A 110 3.50 5.17 -13.01
N VAL A 111 3.12 4.23 -12.16
CA VAL A 111 2.08 3.24 -12.46
C VAL A 111 1.09 3.08 -11.31
N ALA A 112 -0.11 2.62 -11.65
CA ALA A 112 -1.16 2.22 -10.70
C ALA A 112 -1.94 1.05 -11.27
N SER A 113 -2.84 0.46 -10.48
CA SER A 113 -3.81 -0.49 -11.03
C SER A 113 -4.67 0.18 -12.11
N ARG A 114 -5.26 -0.62 -12.99
CA ARG A 114 -6.19 -0.10 -14.00
C ARG A 114 -7.34 0.68 -13.35
N ALA A 115 -7.90 0.15 -12.27
CA ALA A 115 -9.00 0.79 -11.56
C ALA A 115 -8.57 2.08 -10.88
N THR A 116 -7.42 2.10 -10.20
CA THR A 116 -6.84 3.30 -9.57
C THR A 116 -6.54 4.38 -10.60
N ALA A 117 -5.89 4.05 -11.72
CA ALA A 117 -5.59 5.02 -12.77
C ALA A 117 -6.86 5.61 -13.42
N ALA A 118 -7.89 4.78 -13.61
CA ALA A 118 -9.19 5.24 -14.12
C ALA A 118 -9.91 6.15 -13.14
N HIS A 119 -9.92 5.77 -11.84
CA HIS A 119 -10.49 6.58 -10.77
C HIS A 119 -9.81 7.95 -10.65
N ILE A 120 -8.48 7.98 -10.62
CA ILE A 120 -7.71 9.24 -10.59
C ILE A 120 -8.10 10.11 -11.78
N ARG A 121 -8.10 9.58 -13.00
CA ARG A 121 -8.46 10.35 -14.21
C ARG A 121 -9.86 10.95 -14.13
N ALA A 122 -10.82 10.20 -13.63
CA ALA A 122 -12.20 10.63 -13.53
C ALA A 122 -12.42 11.67 -12.43
N SER A 123 -11.79 11.49 -11.26
CA SER A 123 -12.03 12.32 -10.07
C SER A 123 -11.09 13.53 -9.94
N LEU A 124 -9.97 13.55 -10.66
CA LEU A 124 -8.93 14.59 -10.54
C LEU A 124 -9.46 16.03 -10.66
N PRO A 125 -10.35 16.39 -11.62
CA PRO A 125 -10.85 17.76 -11.71
C PRO A 125 -11.56 18.23 -10.43
N GLU A 126 -12.44 17.40 -9.88
CA GLU A 126 -13.17 17.73 -8.65
C GLU A 126 -12.25 17.75 -7.42
N LYS A 127 -11.27 16.83 -7.36
CA LYS A 127 -10.28 16.82 -6.28
C LYS A 127 -9.40 18.08 -6.32
N LEU A 128 -9.01 18.57 -7.48
CA LEU A 128 -8.29 19.84 -7.63
C LEU A 128 -9.16 21.05 -7.22
N LYS A 129 -10.44 21.04 -7.56
CA LYS A 129 -11.38 22.10 -7.16
C LYS A 129 -11.53 22.18 -5.64
N VAL A 130 -11.56 21.02 -4.95
CA VAL A 130 -11.71 20.96 -3.49
C VAL A 130 -10.41 21.28 -2.77
N TRP A 131 -9.29 20.69 -3.21
CA TRP A 131 -8.02 20.73 -2.49
C TRP A 131 -7.08 21.84 -2.98
N GLY A 132 -7.18 22.26 -4.26
CA GLY A 132 -6.33 23.31 -4.82
C GLY A 132 -6.34 24.60 -4.00
N PRO A 133 -7.50 25.18 -3.68
CA PRO A 133 -7.57 26.40 -2.86
C PRO A 133 -6.98 26.22 -1.45
N LYS A 134 -7.09 25.02 -0.86
CA LYS A 134 -6.59 24.73 0.48
C LYS A 134 -5.08 24.56 0.50
N LEU A 135 -4.51 23.95 -0.54
CA LEU A 135 -3.08 23.69 -0.66
C LEU A 135 -2.30 24.88 -1.23
N GLY A 136 -2.94 25.72 -2.06
CA GLY A 136 -2.26 26.85 -2.70
C GLY A 136 -1.02 26.41 -3.46
N ALA A 137 0.12 27.06 -3.22
CA ALA A 137 1.41 26.74 -3.85
C ALA A 137 1.95 25.35 -3.45
N ASN A 138 1.44 24.75 -2.39
CA ASN A 138 1.84 23.41 -1.93
C ASN A 138 1.05 22.27 -2.61
N GLY A 139 0.03 22.61 -3.42
CA GLY A 139 -0.68 21.66 -4.28
C GLY A 139 0.04 21.42 -5.61
N PRO A 140 -0.37 20.39 -6.38
CA PRO A 140 0.23 20.11 -7.68
C PRO A 140 -0.15 21.17 -8.72
N SER A 141 0.83 21.64 -9.50
CA SER A 141 0.62 22.55 -10.63
C SER A 141 0.34 21.80 -11.94
N LYS A 142 0.93 20.62 -12.09
CA LYS A 142 0.77 19.72 -13.23
C LYS A 142 0.55 18.29 -12.73
N PRO A 143 -0.67 17.97 -12.25
CA PRO A 143 -0.95 16.67 -11.67
C PRO A 143 -0.74 15.55 -12.71
N ILE A 144 -0.19 14.44 -12.26
CA ILE A 144 0.13 13.29 -13.10
C ILE A 144 -0.89 12.18 -12.85
N VAL A 145 -1.45 11.64 -13.94
CA VAL A 145 -2.25 10.41 -13.90
C VAL A 145 -1.32 9.24 -14.19
N PRO A 146 -1.22 8.26 -13.27
CA PRO A 146 -0.36 7.09 -13.46
C PRO A 146 -0.73 6.27 -14.70
N GLN A 147 0.27 5.62 -15.30
CA GLN A 147 0.06 4.60 -16.33
C GLN A 147 -0.50 3.32 -15.68
N VAL A 148 -1.13 2.47 -16.48
CA VAL A 148 -1.64 1.18 -16.00
C VAL A 148 -0.49 0.19 -15.83
N LEU A 149 -0.35 -0.36 -14.62
CA LEU A 149 0.54 -1.50 -14.38
C LEU A 149 0.06 -2.71 -15.20
N LYS A 150 0.99 -3.37 -15.90
CA LYS A 150 0.72 -4.63 -16.61
C LYS A 150 0.87 -5.79 -15.64
N GLY A 151 -0.20 -6.56 -15.44
CA GLY A 151 -0.25 -7.63 -14.45
C GLY A 151 -0.42 -7.13 -13.01
N ASP A 152 0.02 -7.95 -12.08
CA ASP A 152 -0.14 -7.78 -10.63
C ASP A 152 1.19 -7.74 -9.88
N ARG A 153 2.32 -7.59 -10.57
CA ARG A 153 3.67 -7.69 -10.01
C ARG A 153 4.56 -6.56 -10.45
N ILE A 154 5.41 -6.15 -9.52
CA ILE A 154 6.52 -5.23 -9.73
C ILE A 154 7.78 -5.99 -9.34
N GLU A 155 8.72 -6.12 -10.27
CA GLU A 155 9.99 -6.81 -10.03
C GLU A 155 11.05 -5.80 -9.57
N LEU A 156 11.74 -6.12 -8.47
CA LEU A 156 12.86 -5.36 -7.94
C LEU A 156 14.03 -6.32 -7.66
N GLU A 157 15.03 -6.29 -8.52
CA GLU A 157 16.25 -7.12 -8.41
C GLU A 157 15.96 -8.62 -8.18
N GLY A 158 15.06 -9.20 -8.98
CA GLY A 158 14.66 -10.60 -8.88
C GLY A 158 13.58 -10.91 -7.83
N GLN A 159 13.30 -9.97 -6.93
CA GLN A 159 12.27 -10.14 -5.90
C GLN A 159 10.95 -9.50 -6.33
N SER A 160 9.84 -10.19 -6.05
CA SER A 160 8.51 -9.79 -6.49
C SER A 160 7.76 -8.98 -5.41
N LEU A 161 7.27 -7.80 -5.79
CA LEU A 161 6.30 -7.00 -5.05
C LEU A 161 4.93 -7.26 -5.67
N GLN A 162 4.06 -7.97 -4.97
CA GLN A 162 2.74 -8.40 -5.47
C GLN A 162 1.69 -7.36 -5.14
N VAL A 163 0.99 -6.86 -6.16
CA VAL A 163 -0.15 -5.96 -5.98
C VAL A 163 -1.40 -6.79 -5.73
N VAL A 164 -1.96 -6.70 -4.54
CA VAL A 164 -3.13 -7.48 -4.09
C VAL A 164 -4.36 -6.58 -4.08
N GLY A 165 -5.53 -7.15 -4.39
CA GLY A 165 -6.81 -6.43 -4.39
C GLY A 165 -7.33 -6.02 -5.76
N LEU A 166 -6.69 -6.47 -6.85
CA LEU A 166 -7.06 -6.09 -8.21
C LEU A 166 -8.35 -6.78 -8.73
N ASP A 167 -8.72 -7.92 -8.14
CA ASP A 167 -9.80 -8.80 -8.62
C ASP A 167 -11.16 -8.51 -7.98
N GLY A 168 -11.22 -7.57 -7.05
CA GLY A 168 -12.46 -7.25 -6.32
C GLY A 168 -13.23 -6.09 -6.96
N PRO A 169 -14.51 -5.93 -6.56
CA PRO A 169 -15.33 -4.78 -6.98
C PRO A 169 -14.75 -3.43 -6.55
N GLY A 170 -13.77 -3.44 -5.64
CA GLY A 170 -13.00 -2.27 -5.20
C GLY A 170 -11.54 -2.28 -5.68
N GLY A 171 -11.24 -2.73 -6.88
CA GLY A 171 -9.87 -2.87 -7.39
C GLY A 171 -8.99 -1.61 -7.40
N PHE A 172 -9.50 -0.45 -6.98
CA PHE A 172 -8.71 0.74 -6.68
C PHE A 172 -8.25 0.84 -5.20
N TYR A 173 -8.59 -0.14 -4.35
CA TYR A 173 -8.05 -0.34 -3.01
C TYR A 173 -7.07 -1.50 -3.02
N SER A 174 -5.91 -1.27 -3.58
CA SER A 174 -4.84 -2.27 -3.62
C SER A 174 -3.81 -2.00 -2.51
N PHE A 175 -3.08 -3.03 -2.15
CA PHE A 175 -1.87 -2.93 -1.34
C PHE A 175 -0.76 -3.77 -1.97
N VAL A 176 0.47 -3.58 -1.53
CA VAL A 176 1.63 -4.33 -2.01
C VAL A 176 2.08 -5.31 -0.94
N TRP A 177 2.07 -6.59 -1.30
CA TRP A 177 2.65 -7.70 -0.53
C TRP A 177 4.06 -8.00 -1.01
N ILE A 178 5.04 -8.05 -0.12
CA ILE A 178 6.44 -8.36 -0.39
C ILE A 178 6.80 -9.67 0.32
N PRO A 179 6.64 -10.84 -0.34
CA PRO A 179 6.80 -12.15 0.30
C PRO A 179 8.17 -12.38 0.91
N SER A 180 9.25 -11.91 0.24
CA SER A 180 10.63 -12.14 0.65
C SER A 180 10.97 -11.58 2.04
N ILE A 181 10.29 -10.51 2.45
CA ILE A 181 10.46 -9.86 3.76
C ILE A 181 9.17 -9.86 4.58
N LYS A 182 8.13 -10.58 4.14
CA LYS A 182 6.80 -10.66 4.78
C LYS A 182 6.24 -9.28 5.16
N ALA A 183 6.27 -8.33 4.22
CA ALA A 183 5.82 -6.97 4.46
C ALA A 183 4.60 -6.59 3.61
N ILE A 184 3.70 -5.81 4.22
CA ILE A 184 2.59 -5.12 3.55
C ILE A 184 2.88 -3.64 3.56
N VAL A 185 2.80 -2.99 2.39
CA VAL A 185 2.98 -1.55 2.23
C VAL A 185 1.95 -0.97 1.25
N GLY A 186 1.65 0.31 1.36
CA GLY A 186 0.64 0.98 0.54
C GLY A 186 -0.80 0.58 0.85
N GLY A 187 -1.74 1.30 0.24
CA GLY A 187 -3.17 1.12 0.47
C GLY A 187 -3.69 1.87 1.69
N VAL A 188 -5.01 2.09 1.70
CA VAL A 188 -5.71 2.91 2.70
C VAL A 188 -6.50 2.07 3.72
N ARG A 189 -6.44 0.74 3.63
CA ARG A 189 -7.29 -0.10 4.49
C ARG A 189 -6.78 -0.25 5.92
N VAL A 190 -5.48 -0.05 6.15
CA VAL A 190 -4.87 -0.17 7.48
C VAL A 190 -4.62 1.20 8.07
N PHE A 191 -5.13 1.44 9.27
CA PHE A 191 -4.91 2.63 10.08
C PHE A 191 -4.19 2.25 11.37
N GLY A 192 -3.30 3.13 11.83
CA GLY A 192 -2.57 2.95 13.09
C GLY A 192 -2.94 4.04 14.10
N ASP A 193 -3.66 3.70 15.16
CA ASP A 193 -4.06 4.61 16.26
C ASP A 193 -4.74 5.91 15.79
N MET A 194 -5.52 5.82 14.72
CA MET A 194 -6.30 6.94 14.17
C MET A 194 -7.75 6.54 13.92
N HIS A 195 -8.65 7.51 13.95
CA HIS A 195 -10.00 7.33 13.46
C HIS A 195 -9.99 7.02 11.97
N LEU A 196 -10.76 6.00 11.56
CA LEU A 196 -10.80 5.52 10.18
C LEU A 196 -11.61 6.48 9.29
N TRP A 197 -11.19 6.62 8.04
CA TRP A 197 -11.93 7.37 7.03
C TRP A 197 -13.17 6.60 6.57
N THR A 198 -14.28 6.73 7.32
CA THR A 198 -15.51 5.98 7.07
C THR A 198 -16.48 6.65 6.10
N SER A 199 -16.15 7.85 5.59
CA SER A 199 -17.00 8.59 4.65
C SER A 199 -17.26 7.81 3.35
N ASP A 200 -16.29 7.04 2.89
CA ASP A 200 -16.38 6.21 1.67
C ASP A 200 -16.88 4.77 1.94
N SER A 201 -17.33 4.51 3.17
CA SER A 201 -17.83 3.20 3.60
C SER A 201 -19.11 3.35 4.41
N ALA A 202 -20.08 4.10 3.84
CA ALA A 202 -21.31 4.49 4.50
C ALA A 202 -22.28 3.31 4.75
N THR A 203 -22.24 2.28 3.90
CA THR A 203 -23.11 1.10 4.04
C THR A 203 -22.46 -0.03 4.84
N PRO A 204 -23.26 -0.91 5.47
CA PRO A 204 -22.74 -2.12 6.11
C PRO A 204 -21.94 -3.02 5.15
N ALA A 205 -22.37 -3.13 3.89
CA ALA A 205 -21.69 -3.94 2.87
C ALA A 205 -20.28 -3.41 2.56
N GLU A 206 -20.11 -2.10 2.44
CA GLU A 206 -18.81 -1.46 2.21
C GLU A 206 -17.87 -1.67 3.40
N ARG A 207 -18.35 -1.53 4.64
CA ARG A 207 -17.56 -1.83 5.84
C ARG A 207 -17.20 -3.31 5.95
N GLN A 208 -18.10 -4.21 5.56
CA GLN A 208 -17.80 -5.64 5.50
C GLN A 208 -16.73 -5.98 4.46
N CYS A 209 -16.78 -5.34 3.28
CA CYS A 209 -15.75 -5.45 2.26
C CYS A 209 -14.39 -4.97 2.80
N TRP A 210 -14.34 -3.83 3.48
CA TRP A 210 -13.13 -3.37 4.15
C TRP A 210 -12.59 -4.39 5.16
N ALA A 211 -13.45 -4.93 6.01
CA ALA A 211 -13.06 -5.97 6.96
C ALA A 211 -12.53 -7.24 6.27
N GLN A 212 -13.05 -7.61 5.08
CA GLN A 212 -12.54 -8.73 4.28
C GLN A 212 -11.13 -8.46 3.77
N ASP A 213 -10.83 -7.24 3.30
CA ASP A 213 -9.47 -6.86 2.88
C ASP A 213 -8.48 -6.96 4.06
N LEU A 214 -8.87 -6.49 5.25
CA LEU A 214 -8.04 -6.60 6.45
C LEU A 214 -7.79 -8.06 6.86
N ARG A 215 -8.80 -8.92 6.78
CA ARG A 215 -8.63 -10.37 7.02
C ARG A 215 -7.74 -11.04 5.97
N ARG A 216 -7.79 -10.58 4.71
CA ARG A 216 -6.86 -11.03 3.66
C ARG A 216 -5.42 -10.68 4.00
N ILE A 217 -5.18 -9.45 4.51
CA ILE A 217 -3.85 -9.04 4.99
C ILE A 217 -3.40 -9.95 6.14
N GLU A 218 -4.27 -10.18 7.13
CA GLU A 218 -3.95 -11.05 8.28
C GLU A 218 -3.61 -12.48 7.86
N ALA A 219 -4.31 -13.03 6.86
CA ALA A 219 -4.08 -14.37 6.33
C ALA A 219 -2.73 -14.54 5.63
N LEU A 220 -2.12 -13.46 5.13
CA LEU A 220 -0.75 -13.47 4.59
C LEU A 220 0.32 -13.59 5.70
N ALA A 221 -0.06 -13.46 6.96
CA ALA A 221 0.81 -13.52 8.12
C ALA A 221 2.07 -12.62 7.99
N PRO A 222 1.92 -11.32 7.66
CA PRO A 222 3.04 -10.41 7.55
C PRO A 222 3.70 -10.19 8.90
N THR A 223 5.01 -9.93 8.88
CA THR A 223 5.77 -9.46 10.04
C THR A 223 5.81 -7.93 10.13
N THR A 224 5.69 -7.27 8.98
CA THR A 224 5.64 -5.81 8.87
C THR A 224 4.37 -5.41 8.11
N VAL A 225 3.63 -4.45 8.65
CA VAL A 225 2.49 -3.81 8.00
C VAL A 225 2.63 -2.32 8.19
N VAL A 226 2.91 -1.58 7.12
CA VAL A 226 2.94 -0.12 7.17
C VAL A 226 1.53 0.41 6.94
N PRO A 227 0.87 1.00 7.95
CA PRO A 227 -0.46 1.57 7.76
C PRO A 227 -0.43 2.74 6.77
N GLY A 228 -1.46 2.85 5.92
CA GLY A 228 -1.62 3.98 5.00
C GLY A 228 -1.72 5.31 5.74
N HIS A 229 -2.40 5.32 6.88
CA HIS A 229 -2.47 6.44 7.80
C HIS A 229 -2.19 5.98 9.22
N ALA A 230 -1.33 6.68 9.95
CA ALA A 230 -1.08 6.33 11.34
C ALA A 230 -0.58 7.51 12.15
N LYS A 231 -1.02 7.56 13.41
CA LYS A 231 -0.46 8.45 14.40
C LYS A 231 1.05 8.21 14.55
N PRO A 232 1.87 9.25 14.76
CA PRO A 232 3.30 9.05 15.04
C PRO A 232 3.52 8.07 16.19
N GLY A 233 4.39 7.08 15.96
CA GLY A 233 4.70 6.04 16.95
C GLY A 233 3.73 4.85 16.99
N ALA A 234 2.71 4.82 16.13
CA ALA A 234 1.86 3.64 15.95
C ALA A 234 2.67 2.45 15.42
N ALA A 235 2.28 1.25 15.82
CA ALA A 235 2.97 0.03 15.41
C ALA A 235 2.83 -0.24 13.90
N GLU A 236 3.90 -0.75 13.28
CA GLU A 236 3.94 -1.17 11.88
C GLU A 236 3.95 -2.70 11.76
N ASP A 237 2.95 -3.34 12.37
CA ASP A 237 2.76 -4.78 12.38
C ASP A 237 1.26 -5.18 12.31
N LEU A 238 0.95 -6.45 12.56
CA LEU A 238 -0.43 -6.95 12.56
C LEU A 238 -1.34 -6.29 13.60
N SER A 239 -0.81 -5.60 14.62
CA SER A 239 -1.64 -4.89 15.59
C SER A 239 -2.42 -3.74 14.95
N ALA A 240 -1.86 -3.06 13.93
CA ALA A 240 -2.56 -2.04 13.17
C ALA A 240 -3.73 -2.61 12.35
N VAL A 241 -3.58 -3.83 11.81
CA VAL A 241 -4.68 -4.53 11.11
C VAL A 241 -5.81 -4.85 12.09
N ARG A 242 -5.46 -5.39 13.26
CA ARG A 242 -6.43 -5.73 14.32
C ARG A 242 -7.11 -4.49 14.89
N PHE A 243 -6.36 -3.40 15.05
CA PHE A 243 -6.94 -2.11 15.43
C PHE A 243 -8.00 -1.67 14.42
N SER A 244 -7.70 -1.72 13.12
CA SER A 244 -8.62 -1.31 12.05
C SER A 244 -9.86 -2.22 12.01
N LEU A 245 -9.71 -3.54 12.18
CA LEU A 245 -10.83 -4.48 12.27
C LEU A 245 -11.74 -4.18 13.47
N GLY A 246 -11.16 -4.08 14.67
CA GLY A 246 -11.92 -3.79 15.89
C GLY A 246 -12.59 -2.42 15.85
N TYR A 247 -11.94 -1.43 15.20
CA TYR A 247 -12.54 -0.12 15.00
C TYR A 247 -13.77 -0.19 14.09
N LEU A 248 -13.71 -0.91 12.95
CA LEU A 248 -14.86 -1.07 12.04
C LEU A 248 -16.05 -1.74 12.72
N GLU A 249 -15.82 -2.76 13.53
CA GLU A 249 -16.85 -3.43 14.32
C GLU A 249 -17.50 -2.47 15.32
N ALA A 250 -16.65 -1.77 16.12
CA ALA A 250 -17.09 -0.79 17.09
C ALA A 250 -17.87 0.37 16.46
N TYR A 251 -17.40 0.84 15.30
CA TYR A 251 -18.06 1.91 14.56
C TYR A 251 -19.42 1.47 14.04
N GLY A 252 -19.53 0.25 13.52
CA GLY A 252 -20.81 -0.33 13.08
C GLY A 252 -21.83 -0.46 14.21
N GLU A 253 -21.41 -0.93 15.39
CA GLU A 253 -22.22 -1.00 16.61
C GLU A 253 -22.70 0.37 17.06
N ALA A 254 -21.76 1.33 17.18
CA ALA A 254 -22.08 2.69 17.59
C ALA A 254 -23.01 3.40 16.60
N LEU A 255 -22.78 3.23 15.30
CA LEU A 255 -23.59 3.82 14.23
C LEU A 255 -25.06 3.32 14.29
N SER A 256 -25.28 2.04 14.62
CA SER A 256 -26.62 1.43 14.70
C SER A 256 -27.46 1.98 15.84
N THR A 257 -26.83 2.46 16.91
CA THR A 257 -27.50 2.91 18.15
C THR A 257 -27.46 4.43 18.34
N ALA A 258 -26.53 5.13 17.72
CA ALA A 258 -26.41 6.58 17.82
C ALA A 258 -27.62 7.30 17.18
N ALA A 259 -28.18 8.27 17.87
CA ALA A 259 -29.30 9.08 17.34
C ALA A 259 -28.86 10.00 16.20
N ASP A 260 -27.66 10.57 16.31
CA ASP A 260 -27.08 11.55 15.40
C ASP A 260 -25.56 11.42 15.33
N SER A 261 -24.91 12.27 14.51
CA SER A 261 -23.44 12.27 14.38
C SER A 261 -22.73 12.62 15.68
N THR A 262 -23.31 13.50 16.50
CA THR A 262 -22.71 13.90 17.79
C THR A 262 -22.66 12.72 18.76
N ALA A 263 -23.76 11.97 18.86
CA ALA A 263 -23.82 10.75 19.67
C ALA A 263 -22.80 9.69 19.20
N LEU A 264 -22.67 9.50 17.88
CA LEU A 264 -21.70 8.60 17.29
C LEU A 264 -20.25 9.03 17.58
N ILE A 265 -19.91 10.30 17.39
CA ILE A 265 -18.59 10.86 17.70
C ILE A 265 -18.23 10.62 19.17
N ASN A 266 -19.16 10.94 20.08
CA ASN A 266 -18.95 10.76 21.51
C ASN A 266 -18.76 9.28 21.88
N ALA A 267 -19.49 8.37 21.26
CA ALA A 267 -19.32 6.93 21.47
C ALA A 267 -17.94 6.43 21.03
N MET A 268 -17.49 6.84 19.84
CA MET A 268 -16.19 6.46 19.30
C MET A 268 -15.03 7.06 20.09
N LYS A 269 -15.12 8.33 20.51
CA LYS A 269 -14.10 8.97 21.35
C LYS A 269 -13.96 8.33 22.73
N ARG A 270 -15.06 7.85 23.32
CA ARG A 270 -14.98 7.06 24.57
C ARG A 270 -14.27 5.72 24.37
N ARG A 271 -14.49 5.07 23.23
CA ARG A 271 -13.91 3.75 22.94
C ARG A 271 -12.46 3.83 22.48
N TYR A 272 -12.09 4.90 21.79
CA TYR A 272 -10.77 5.18 21.23
C TYR A 272 -10.25 6.58 21.64
N PRO A 273 -10.05 6.83 22.93
CA PRO A 273 -9.73 8.17 23.45
C PRO A 273 -8.35 8.69 23.03
N GLN A 274 -7.48 7.81 22.54
CA GLN A 274 -6.12 8.14 22.10
C GLN A 274 -5.96 8.19 20.57
N ALA A 275 -7.03 7.87 19.83
CA ALA A 275 -6.98 7.91 18.36
C ALA A 275 -6.85 9.35 17.88
N ALA A 276 -5.98 9.58 16.90
CA ALA A 276 -5.86 10.86 16.20
C ALA A 276 -6.92 10.97 15.08
N GLY A 277 -7.11 12.17 14.51
CA GLY A 277 -8.02 12.41 13.39
C GLY A 277 -9.48 12.64 13.80
N ASP A 278 -9.70 13.46 14.80
CA ASP A 278 -11.03 13.87 15.25
C ASP A 278 -11.90 14.47 14.15
N ASP A 279 -11.30 15.19 13.22
CA ASP A 279 -11.93 15.77 12.03
C ASP A 279 -12.37 14.68 11.03
N VAL A 280 -11.57 13.64 10.88
CA VAL A 280 -11.90 12.44 10.09
C VAL A 280 -13.13 11.73 10.66
N LEU A 281 -13.15 11.52 11.98
CA LEU A 281 -14.31 10.95 12.67
C LEU A 281 -15.55 11.83 12.51
N ALA A 282 -15.41 13.15 12.68
CA ALA A 282 -16.53 14.07 12.59
C ALA A 282 -17.14 14.10 11.18
N LEU A 283 -16.31 14.07 10.14
CA LEU A 283 -16.78 13.98 8.76
C LEU A 283 -17.51 12.65 8.50
N GLY A 284 -16.86 11.52 8.82
CA GLY A 284 -17.43 10.20 8.63
C GLY A 284 -18.77 10.02 9.38
N ALA A 285 -18.86 10.51 10.60
CA ALA A 285 -20.08 10.44 11.39
C ALA A 285 -21.24 11.21 10.73
N LYS A 286 -21.01 12.44 10.27
CA LYS A 286 -22.03 13.25 9.57
C LYS A 286 -22.50 12.59 8.27
N VAL A 287 -21.60 12.06 7.49
CA VAL A 287 -21.91 11.33 6.24
C VAL A 287 -22.74 10.09 6.54
N ASN A 288 -22.29 9.27 7.49
CA ASN A 288 -22.96 8.01 7.81
C ASN A 288 -24.30 8.17 8.53
N LYS A 289 -24.56 9.34 9.17
CA LYS A 289 -25.85 9.71 9.74
C LYS A 289 -26.76 10.46 8.75
N GLY A 290 -26.29 10.70 7.50
CA GLY A 290 -27.08 11.41 6.48
C GLY A 290 -27.17 12.91 6.70
N GLU A 291 -26.38 13.48 7.61
CA GLU A 291 -26.33 14.91 7.93
C GLU A 291 -25.46 15.72 6.94
N MET A 292 -24.65 15.00 6.15
CA MET A 292 -23.79 15.59 5.11
C MET A 292 -23.82 14.74 3.84
N ARG A 293 -23.97 15.39 2.69
CA ARG A 293 -23.76 14.70 1.40
C ARG A 293 -22.28 14.49 1.17
N TRP A 294 -21.95 13.28 0.73
CA TRP A 294 -20.61 12.90 0.33
C TRP A 294 -20.71 12.06 -0.94
N ASP A 295 -20.07 12.51 -2.01
CA ASP A 295 -20.05 11.77 -3.27
C ASP A 295 -18.96 10.70 -3.22
N ALA A 296 -19.20 9.69 -2.38
CA ALA A 296 -18.33 8.55 -2.27
C ALA A 296 -18.31 7.75 -3.57
N VAL A 297 -17.14 7.27 -3.95
CA VAL A 297 -17.05 6.25 -4.98
C VAL A 297 -17.52 4.93 -4.38
N THR A 298 -18.62 4.41 -4.90
CA THR A 298 -19.16 3.10 -4.45
C THR A 298 -18.13 2.01 -4.69
N VAL A 299 -17.60 1.42 -3.62
CA VAL A 299 -16.42 0.57 -3.62
C VAL A 299 -16.74 -0.92 -3.71
N CYS A 300 -17.89 -1.31 -3.19
CA CYS A 300 -18.31 -2.71 -3.11
C CYS A 300 -19.75 -2.81 -3.63
N ARG A 301 -19.91 -3.37 -4.82
CA ARG A 301 -21.21 -3.78 -5.38
C ARG A 301 -21.32 -5.28 -5.45
#